data_86948729fd9f35cf7ec409e41241b0fd
#
_entry.id   86948729fd9f35cf7ec409e41241b0fd
#
_cell.length_a   1.000
_cell.length_b   1.000
_cell.length_c   1.000
_cell.angle_alpha   90.00
_cell.angle_beta   90.00
_cell.angle_gamma   90.00
#
_symmetry.space_group_name_H-M   'P 1'
#
loop_
_entity.id
_entity.type
_entity.pdbx_description
1 polymer ?
#
loop_
_entity_poly.entity_id
_entity_poly.type
_entity_poly.pdbx_seq_one_letter_code
_entity_poly.pdbx_strand_id
1 'polypeptide(L)'
;MYRVRPYAIALLVIISAFPTTLTVGNAESEDSLPEWGFYVYMAGDNTLYEEVTDDLNEMKMVGSNNNLEIVTLTDQLLGNDSHAYHVIKHGVEETPLSEINTTWENEIDMGDGETLKDFMVWATTEYPAQRKILVIWDHGSGWKKVAEDQGSYLTVPEIRKSIEDYREITGDPPLTLIGFDACLMGMFEIAYELKDQAEMIHGSEAYEPLEGWTYNHL
;
A
#
# COMPACT_ATOMS: atom_id res chain seq x y z
N MET A 1 -35.04 -82.40 -16.77
CA MET A 1 -33.57 -82.36 -16.77
C MET A 1 -33.13 -81.36 -17.86
N TYR A 2 -33.01 -80.08 -17.53
CA TYR A 2 -32.71 -78.99 -18.47
C TYR A 2 -31.23 -78.66 -18.36
N ARG A 3 -30.47 -78.84 -19.46
CA ARG A 3 -29.08 -78.45 -19.59
C ARG A 3 -29.00 -77.00 -19.96
N VAL A 4 -28.47 -76.17 -19.11
CA VAL A 4 -28.14 -74.76 -19.44
C VAL A 4 -26.73 -74.74 -20.05
N ARG A 5 -26.61 -74.18 -21.27
CA ARG A 5 -25.31 -73.94 -21.91
C ARG A 5 -24.77 -72.62 -21.47
N PRO A 6 -23.50 -72.47 -21.09
CA PRO A 6 -22.90 -71.20 -20.78
C PRO A 6 -22.52 -70.46 -22.10
N TYR A 7 -23.03 -69.24 -22.26
CA TYR A 7 -22.55 -68.31 -23.29
C TYR A 7 -21.35 -67.58 -22.78
N ALA A 8 -20.19 -67.75 -23.40
CA ALA A 8 -19.01 -66.96 -23.13
C ALA A 8 -19.16 -65.62 -23.84
N ILE A 9 -19.27 -64.52 -23.07
CA ILE A 9 -19.23 -63.16 -23.59
C ILE A 9 -17.77 -62.75 -23.70
N ALA A 10 -17.25 -62.65 -24.92
CA ALA A 10 -15.95 -62.10 -25.18
C ALA A 10 -16.02 -60.56 -25.08
N LEU A 11 -15.42 -60.00 -24.02
CA LEU A 11 -15.31 -58.52 -23.88
C LEU A 11 -14.14 -58.05 -24.74
N LEU A 12 -14.46 -57.40 -25.86
CA LEU A 12 -13.46 -56.77 -26.74
C LEU A 12 -13.05 -55.44 -26.12
N VAL A 13 -11.89 -55.35 -25.48
CA VAL A 13 -11.33 -54.09 -24.97
C VAL A 13 -10.59 -53.42 -26.15
N ILE A 14 -11.22 -52.37 -26.72
CA ILE A 14 -10.57 -51.54 -27.70
C ILE A 14 -9.77 -50.47 -26.97
N ILE A 15 -8.44 -50.67 -26.88
CA ILE A 15 -7.52 -49.64 -26.38
C ILE A 15 -7.27 -48.64 -27.52
N SER A 16 -7.98 -47.55 -27.53
CA SER A 16 -7.66 -46.42 -28.40
C SER A 16 -6.46 -45.66 -27.82
N ALA A 17 -5.29 -45.85 -28.41
CA ALA A 17 -4.14 -45.01 -28.13
C ALA A 17 -4.35 -43.62 -28.75
N PHE A 18 -4.80 -42.67 -27.94
CA PHE A 18 -4.73 -41.27 -28.37
C PHE A 18 -3.28 -40.78 -28.16
N PRO A 19 -2.66 -40.20 -29.19
CA PRO A 19 -1.38 -39.54 -28.98
C PRO A 19 -1.62 -38.31 -28.09
N THR A 20 -1.24 -38.39 -26.82
CA THR A 20 -1.11 -37.23 -25.97
C THR A 20 0.06 -36.41 -26.48
N THR A 21 -0.20 -35.42 -27.32
CA THR A 21 0.73 -34.33 -27.53
C THR A 21 0.83 -33.56 -26.21
N LEU A 22 1.92 -33.77 -25.46
CA LEU A 22 2.33 -32.88 -24.40
C LEU A 22 2.66 -31.54 -25.07
N THR A 23 1.66 -30.64 -25.12
CA THR A 23 1.94 -29.23 -25.29
C THR A 23 2.63 -28.81 -23.98
N VAL A 24 3.94 -28.62 -24.03
CA VAL A 24 4.65 -27.80 -23.04
C VAL A 24 4.07 -26.40 -23.26
N GLY A 25 2.97 -26.11 -22.54
CA GLY A 25 2.57 -24.74 -22.34
C GLY A 25 3.75 -24.08 -21.63
N ASN A 26 4.31 -23.04 -22.24
CA ASN A 26 5.05 -22.06 -21.46
C ASN A 26 4.07 -21.66 -20.35
N ALA A 27 4.38 -21.99 -19.12
CA ALA A 27 3.78 -21.31 -17.99
C ALA A 27 4.21 -19.85 -18.20
N GLU A 28 3.29 -19.03 -18.70
CA GLU A 28 3.36 -17.62 -18.44
C GLU A 28 3.53 -17.55 -16.92
N SER A 29 4.60 -16.93 -16.47
CA SER A 29 4.77 -16.63 -15.04
C SER A 29 3.44 -15.95 -14.64
N GLU A 30 2.66 -16.56 -13.73
CA GLU A 30 1.66 -15.80 -13.00
C GLU A 30 2.43 -14.57 -12.54
N ASP A 31 2.00 -13.36 -13.00
CA ASP A 31 2.60 -12.11 -12.55
C ASP A 31 2.49 -12.12 -11.03
N SER A 32 3.58 -12.49 -10.38
CA SER A 32 3.63 -12.47 -8.93
C SER A 32 3.57 -11.00 -8.53
N LEU A 33 2.70 -10.67 -7.56
CA LEU A 33 2.65 -9.32 -7.00
C LEU A 33 4.07 -8.83 -6.69
N PRO A 34 4.35 -7.54 -6.88
CA PRO A 34 5.58 -6.93 -6.41
C PRO A 34 5.89 -7.32 -4.97
N GLU A 35 7.15 -7.50 -4.64
CA GLU A 35 7.53 -7.89 -3.29
C GLU A 35 7.18 -6.81 -2.28
N TRP A 36 7.31 -5.53 -2.66
CA TRP A 36 7.12 -4.37 -1.80
C TRP A 36 6.11 -3.39 -2.34
N GLY A 37 5.19 -2.94 -1.46
CA GLY A 37 4.36 -1.75 -1.65
C GLY A 37 4.79 -0.68 -0.66
N PHE A 38 5.15 0.48 -1.17
CA PHE A 38 5.60 1.63 -0.41
C PHE A 38 4.56 2.75 -0.57
N TYR A 39 3.74 2.92 0.44
CA TYR A 39 2.58 3.81 0.44
C TYR A 39 2.88 5.00 1.33
N VAL A 40 2.96 6.20 0.76
CA VAL A 40 3.38 7.41 1.48
C VAL A 40 2.24 8.40 1.59
N TYR A 41 1.87 8.73 2.81
CA TYR A 41 0.85 9.68 3.19
C TYR A 41 1.53 11.00 3.56
N MET A 42 1.52 11.99 2.63
CA MET A 42 2.33 13.21 2.71
C MET A 42 1.45 14.42 3.01
N ALA A 43 1.26 14.75 4.27
CA ALA A 43 0.53 15.93 4.73
C ALA A 43 1.47 17.15 4.71
N GLY A 44 1.46 17.91 3.63
CA GLY A 44 2.36 19.04 3.42
C GLY A 44 1.68 20.41 3.36
N ASP A 45 0.35 20.51 3.65
CA ASP A 45 -0.30 21.83 3.77
C ASP A 45 0.10 22.53 5.07
N ASN A 46 1.40 22.79 5.17
CA ASN A 46 2.07 23.44 6.27
C ASN A 46 3.42 23.98 5.80
N THR A 47 4.39 24.18 6.72
CA THR A 47 5.71 24.73 6.39
C THR A 47 6.61 23.78 5.61
N LEU A 48 6.22 22.52 5.38
CA LEU A 48 6.97 21.50 4.63
C LEU A 48 6.48 21.34 3.18
N TYR A 49 5.71 22.27 2.65
CA TYR A 49 5.09 22.15 1.31
C TYR A 49 6.11 22.02 0.16
N GLU A 50 7.30 22.60 0.29
CA GLU A 50 8.38 22.48 -0.73
C GLU A 50 9.02 21.09 -0.69
N GLU A 51 9.18 20.52 0.49
CA GLU A 51 9.79 19.21 0.72
C GLU A 51 8.96 18.05 0.13
N VAL A 52 7.61 18.19 0.10
CA VAL A 52 6.74 17.23 -0.61
C VAL A 52 7.19 17.06 -2.06
N THR A 53 7.49 18.17 -2.74
CA THR A 53 7.92 18.14 -4.13
C THR A 53 9.30 17.52 -4.27
N ASP A 54 10.23 17.81 -3.37
CA ASP A 54 11.59 17.30 -3.41
C ASP A 54 11.61 15.79 -3.17
N ASP A 55 10.89 15.29 -2.17
CA ASP A 55 10.79 13.86 -1.87
C ASP A 55 10.05 13.08 -2.97
N LEU A 56 9.00 13.66 -3.54
CA LEU A 56 8.33 13.07 -4.69
C LEU A 56 9.27 12.99 -5.91
N ASN A 57 10.15 13.98 -6.10
CA ASN A 57 11.17 13.92 -7.15
C ASN A 57 12.22 12.84 -6.87
N GLU A 58 12.62 12.62 -5.62
CA GLU A 58 13.46 11.51 -5.24
C GLU A 58 12.83 10.15 -5.51
N MET A 59 11.55 9.96 -5.12
CA MET A 59 10.79 8.75 -5.43
C MET A 59 10.72 8.47 -6.94
N LYS A 60 10.56 9.51 -7.78
CA LYS A 60 10.57 9.41 -9.25
C LYS A 60 11.93 8.94 -9.82
N MET A 61 13.03 9.10 -9.09
CA MET A 61 14.32 8.58 -9.54
C MET A 61 14.35 7.05 -9.49
N VAL A 62 13.62 6.46 -8.55
CA VAL A 62 13.44 5.00 -8.41
C VAL A 62 12.28 4.54 -9.28
N GLY A 63 11.08 4.99 -8.97
CA GLY A 63 9.82 4.62 -9.61
C GLY A 63 9.39 3.18 -9.35
N SER A 64 8.11 2.94 -9.49
CA SER A 64 7.53 1.59 -9.42
C SER A 64 8.13 0.66 -10.48
N ASN A 65 8.23 -0.61 -10.15
CA ASN A 65 8.80 -1.64 -11.00
C ASN A 65 8.29 -3.04 -10.59
N ASN A 66 8.78 -4.12 -11.21
CA ASN A 66 8.31 -5.48 -10.95
C ASN A 66 8.46 -5.96 -9.49
N ASN A 67 9.27 -5.27 -8.67
CA ASN A 67 9.50 -5.65 -7.26
C ASN A 67 8.95 -4.63 -6.26
N LEU A 68 8.63 -3.41 -6.71
CA LEU A 68 8.28 -2.29 -5.84
C LEU A 68 7.16 -1.46 -6.46
N GLU A 69 6.08 -1.26 -5.72
CA GLU A 69 5.08 -0.23 -5.98
C GLU A 69 5.32 0.97 -5.08
N ILE A 70 5.30 2.17 -5.65
CA ILE A 70 5.37 3.43 -4.91
C ILE A 70 4.10 4.22 -5.20
N VAL A 71 3.31 4.46 -4.16
CA VAL A 71 2.03 5.17 -4.26
C VAL A 71 1.98 6.26 -3.20
N THR A 72 1.58 7.46 -3.59
CA THR A 72 1.51 8.59 -2.67
C THR A 72 0.13 9.24 -2.67
N LEU A 73 -0.28 9.72 -1.52
CA LEU A 73 -1.29 10.75 -1.38
C LEU A 73 -0.57 11.98 -0.84
N THR A 74 -0.64 13.07 -1.56
CA THR A 74 0.08 14.32 -1.23
C THR A 74 -0.92 15.46 -1.07
N ASP A 75 -0.62 16.37 -0.18
CA ASP A 75 -1.30 17.64 -0.01
C ASP A 75 -0.27 18.74 0.24
N GLN A 76 -0.48 19.93 -0.31
CA GLN A 76 0.44 21.07 -0.23
C GLN A 76 -0.28 22.37 0.12
N LEU A 77 0.46 23.45 0.29
CA LEU A 77 -0.02 24.70 0.91
C LEU A 77 -0.96 25.56 0.03
N LEU A 78 -1.13 25.30 -1.26
CA LEU A 78 -1.75 26.27 -2.16
C LEU A 78 -3.28 26.18 -2.22
N GLY A 79 -3.88 25.19 -1.57
CA GLY A 79 -5.30 24.86 -1.67
C GLY A 79 -5.70 24.36 -3.06
N ASN A 80 -6.48 23.31 -3.13
CA ASN A 80 -6.81 22.53 -4.33
C ASN A 80 -5.58 21.88 -4.97
N ASP A 81 -4.66 21.38 -4.17
CA ASP A 81 -3.43 20.72 -4.60
C ASP A 81 -3.16 19.39 -3.89
N SER A 82 -4.23 18.76 -3.41
CA SER A 82 -4.16 17.35 -3.01
C SER A 82 -4.14 16.45 -4.24
N HIS A 83 -3.25 15.46 -4.25
CA HIS A 83 -3.04 14.56 -5.39
C HIS A 83 -2.78 13.12 -4.94
N ALA A 84 -3.28 12.17 -5.70
CA ALA A 84 -2.98 10.75 -5.55
C ALA A 84 -2.16 10.25 -6.73
N TYR A 85 -0.97 9.72 -6.47
CA TYR A 85 -0.03 9.32 -7.51
C TYR A 85 0.42 7.88 -7.38
N HIS A 86 0.44 7.17 -8.51
CA HIS A 86 1.34 6.05 -8.73
C HIS A 86 2.65 6.60 -9.27
N VAL A 87 3.74 6.42 -8.53
CA VAL A 87 5.05 7.01 -8.87
C VAL A 87 5.78 6.07 -9.80
N ILE A 88 5.95 6.47 -11.04
CA ILE A 88 6.71 5.76 -12.05
C ILE A 88 8.08 6.40 -12.26
N LYS A 89 9.00 5.70 -12.89
CA LYS A 89 10.34 6.22 -13.14
C LYS A 89 10.31 7.49 -13.99
N HIS A 90 10.79 8.59 -13.42
CA HIS A 90 10.82 9.94 -13.99
C HIS A 90 9.45 10.59 -14.20
N GLY A 91 8.40 10.09 -13.54
CA GLY A 91 7.06 10.66 -13.67
C GLY A 91 6.07 10.16 -12.61
N VAL A 92 4.84 10.53 -12.78
CA VAL A 92 3.71 10.04 -11.98
C VAL A 92 2.53 9.74 -12.90
N GLU A 93 1.70 8.80 -12.50
CA GLU A 93 0.36 8.57 -13.01
C GLU A 93 -0.61 9.03 -11.92
N GLU A 94 -1.43 10.01 -12.25
CA GLU A 94 -2.36 10.60 -11.28
C GLU A 94 -3.72 9.92 -11.35
N THR A 95 -4.25 9.57 -10.17
CA THR A 95 -5.63 9.09 -10.03
C THR A 95 -6.51 10.24 -9.55
N PRO A 96 -7.64 10.53 -10.21
CA PRO A 96 -8.59 11.52 -9.71
C PRO A 96 -9.07 11.17 -8.29
N LEU A 97 -9.00 12.12 -7.36
CA LEU A 97 -9.38 11.90 -5.96
C LEU A 97 -10.79 11.35 -5.80
N SER A 98 -11.72 11.76 -6.67
CA SER A 98 -13.11 11.27 -6.70
C SER A 98 -13.26 9.78 -7.06
N GLU A 99 -12.23 9.14 -7.61
CA GLU A 99 -12.20 7.69 -7.83
C GLU A 99 -11.81 6.94 -6.57
N ILE A 100 -11.11 7.59 -5.63
CA ILE A 100 -10.74 7.05 -4.32
C ILE A 100 -11.91 7.19 -3.35
N ASN A 101 -12.42 8.41 -3.22
CA ASN A 101 -13.60 8.70 -2.44
C ASN A 101 -14.46 9.74 -3.18
N THR A 102 -15.70 9.42 -3.46
CA THR A 102 -16.61 10.26 -4.26
C THR A 102 -16.91 11.63 -3.64
N THR A 103 -16.56 11.85 -2.40
CA THR A 103 -16.71 13.13 -1.70
C THR A 103 -15.44 13.97 -1.74
N TRP A 104 -14.33 13.42 -2.21
CA TRP A 104 -13.07 14.14 -2.31
C TRP A 104 -13.09 15.06 -3.54
N GLU A 105 -12.70 16.28 -3.32
CA GLU A 105 -12.44 17.29 -4.33
C GLU A 105 -10.92 17.50 -4.43
N ASN A 106 -10.47 18.66 -4.86
CA ASN A 106 -9.04 18.93 -5.04
C ASN A 106 -8.32 19.30 -3.73
N GLU A 107 -9.04 19.34 -2.64
CA GLU A 107 -8.55 19.64 -1.29
C GLU A 107 -9.15 18.61 -0.33
N ILE A 108 -8.29 17.93 0.42
CA ILE A 108 -8.70 16.91 1.37
C ILE A 108 -8.02 17.14 2.72
N ASP A 109 -8.71 16.84 3.80
CA ASP A 109 -8.15 16.92 5.15
C ASP A 109 -7.24 15.73 5.44
N MET A 110 -5.92 15.96 5.41
CA MET A 110 -4.92 14.93 5.73
C MET A 110 -4.83 14.65 7.23
N GLY A 111 -5.40 15.49 8.07
CA GLY A 111 -5.52 15.26 9.51
C GLY A 111 -6.74 14.39 9.89
N ASP A 112 -7.53 13.89 8.93
CA ASP A 112 -8.67 13.01 9.18
C ASP A 112 -8.27 11.53 9.01
N GLY A 113 -8.57 10.71 10.01
CA GLY A 113 -8.31 9.27 9.98
C GLY A 113 -9.07 8.53 8.88
N GLU A 114 -10.24 9.02 8.44
CA GLU A 114 -10.95 8.45 7.30
C GLU A 114 -10.19 8.67 6.00
N THR A 115 -9.51 9.80 5.83
CA THR A 115 -8.63 10.06 4.68
C THR A 115 -7.48 9.05 4.62
N LEU A 116 -6.80 8.81 5.74
CA LEU A 116 -5.74 7.79 5.81
C LEU A 116 -6.28 6.39 5.49
N LYS A 117 -7.44 6.02 6.02
CA LYS A 117 -8.09 4.73 5.74
C LYS A 117 -8.40 4.59 4.25
N ASP A 118 -9.05 5.58 3.64
CA ASP A 118 -9.46 5.54 2.24
C ASP A 118 -8.25 5.49 1.30
N PHE A 119 -7.19 6.24 1.62
CA PHE A 119 -5.89 6.13 0.92
C PHE A 119 -5.36 4.70 0.95
N MET A 120 -5.29 4.08 2.13
CA MET A 120 -4.75 2.73 2.27
C MET A 120 -5.60 1.69 1.56
N VAL A 121 -6.92 1.81 1.60
CA VAL A 121 -7.83 0.91 0.87
C VAL A 121 -7.59 1.02 -0.64
N TRP A 122 -7.57 2.24 -1.18
CA TRP A 122 -7.30 2.46 -2.59
C TRP A 122 -5.91 1.98 -3.00
N ALA A 123 -4.88 2.47 -2.34
CA ALA A 123 -3.50 2.20 -2.72
C ALA A 123 -3.17 0.70 -2.71
N THR A 124 -3.64 -0.05 -1.71
CA THR A 124 -3.35 -1.48 -1.62
C THR A 124 -4.25 -2.35 -2.50
N THR A 125 -5.39 -1.83 -2.97
CA THR A 125 -6.30 -2.52 -3.89
C THR A 125 -5.85 -2.35 -5.34
N GLU A 126 -5.52 -1.12 -5.74
CA GLU A 126 -5.10 -0.82 -7.12
C GLU A 126 -3.63 -1.20 -7.39
N TYR A 127 -2.78 -1.09 -6.37
CA TYR A 127 -1.34 -1.39 -6.43
C TYR A 127 -0.95 -2.40 -5.35
N PRO A 128 -1.43 -3.65 -5.47
CA PRO A 128 -1.21 -4.67 -4.43
C PRO A 128 0.26 -5.12 -4.40
N ALA A 129 0.75 -5.44 -3.22
CA ALA A 129 2.08 -6.00 -3.00
C ALA A 129 2.07 -7.07 -1.90
N GLN A 130 3.10 -7.93 -1.90
CA GLN A 130 3.21 -9.00 -0.90
C GLN A 130 3.51 -8.45 0.50
N ARG A 131 4.34 -7.42 0.60
CA ARG A 131 4.73 -6.73 1.82
C ARG A 131 4.38 -5.25 1.70
N LYS A 132 3.75 -4.71 2.70
CA LYS A 132 3.21 -3.36 2.67
C LYS A 132 3.88 -2.49 3.71
N ILE A 133 4.39 -1.35 3.27
CA ILE A 133 4.98 -0.30 4.11
C ILE A 133 4.08 0.93 3.99
N LEU A 134 3.61 1.43 5.12
CA LEU A 134 2.98 2.74 5.21
C LEU A 134 3.99 3.72 5.79
N VAL A 135 4.19 4.85 5.13
CA VAL A 135 4.95 5.99 5.67
C VAL A 135 4.00 7.15 5.91
N ILE A 136 4.00 7.69 7.10
CA ILE A 136 3.32 8.93 7.44
C ILE A 136 4.39 10.02 7.50
N TRP A 137 4.25 10.97 6.59
CA TRP A 137 5.23 12.02 6.34
C TRP A 137 4.66 13.38 6.71
N ASP A 138 5.31 14.11 7.61
CA ASP A 138 4.99 15.49 8.01
C ASP A 138 5.81 15.92 9.23
N HIS A 139 5.44 17.05 9.83
CA HIS A 139 5.78 17.38 11.22
C HIS A 139 5.28 16.33 12.20
N GLY A 140 6.09 15.96 13.17
CA GLY A 140 5.73 15.06 14.26
C GLY A 140 5.87 15.74 15.62
N SER A 141 4.99 15.36 16.56
CA SER A 141 4.98 15.85 17.94
C SER A 141 4.92 14.71 18.97
N GLY A 142 5.57 13.59 18.64
CA GLY A 142 5.56 12.39 19.45
C GLY A 142 4.15 11.79 19.54
N TRP A 143 3.81 11.24 20.70
CA TRP A 143 2.53 10.58 20.91
C TRP A 143 1.28 11.46 20.71
N LYS A 144 1.45 12.77 20.54
CA LYS A 144 0.34 13.73 20.48
C LYS A 144 -0.30 13.81 19.11
N LYS A 145 0.52 14.04 18.06
CA LYS A 145 0.03 14.29 16.70
C LYS A 145 1.10 14.12 15.64
N VAL A 146 0.64 13.84 14.42
CA VAL A 146 1.37 13.86 13.17
C VAL A 146 0.39 14.17 12.03
N ALA A 147 0.85 14.41 10.83
CA ALA A 147 0.02 14.74 9.67
C ALA A 147 -0.89 15.93 9.98
N GLU A 148 -0.26 17.09 10.21
CA GLU A 148 -0.97 18.36 10.49
C GLU A 148 -1.38 19.01 9.18
N ASP A 149 -2.65 19.33 9.09
CA ASP A 149 -3.26 19.97 7.94
C ASP A 149 -4.25 21.04 8.39
N GLN A 150 -3.98 22.33 8.09
CA GLN A 150 -4.82 23.50 8.39
C GLN A 150 -5.45 23.52 9.81
N GLY A 151 -4.79 22.89 10.79
CA GLY A 151 -5.23 22.83 12.18
C GLY A 151 -5.92 21.53 12.58
N SER A 152 -6.24 20.63 11.67
CA SER A 152 -6.49 19.22 11.94
C SER A 152 -5.17 18.45 12.06
N TYR A 153 -5.18 17.23 12.55
CA TYR A 153 -4.02 16.35 12.65
C TYR A 153 -4.41 14.95 13.07
N LEU A 154 -3.63 13.96 12.69
CA LEU A 154 -3.82 12.59 13.15
C LEU A 154 -3.22 12.40 14.56
N THR A 155 -4.00 11.79 15.44
CA THR A 155 -3.50 11.20 16.68
C THR A 155 -3.09 9.75 16.46
N VAL A 156 -2.22 9.21 17.31
CA VAL A 156 -1.79 7.81 17.20
C VAL A 156 -2.95 6.81 17.34
N PRO A 157 -3.95 7.02 18.23
CA PRO A 157 -5.16 6.20 18.24
C PRO A 157 -6.01 6.26 16.96
N GLU A 158 -6.07 7.41 16.27
CA GLU A 158 -6.74 7.54 14.98
C GLU A 158 -5.99 6.77 13.90
N ILE A 159 -4.67 6.88 13.83
CA ILE A 159 -3.84 6.06 12.94
C ILE A 159 -4.11 4.57 13.16
N ARG A 160 -4.11 4.10 14.41
CA ARG A 160 -4.45 2.72 14.75
C ARG A 160 -5.82 2.34 14.19
N LYS A 161 -6.82 3.18 14.46
CA LYS A 161 -8.20 2.93 14.01
C LYS A 161 -8.30 2.89 12.48
N SER A 162 -7.67 3.82 11.78
CA SER A 162 -7.65 3.88 10.31
C SER A 162 -7.05 2.60 9.71
N ILE A 163 -5.95 2.10 10.29
CA ILE A 163 -5.31 0.85 9.83
C ILE A 163 -6.17 -0.37 10.18
N GLU A 164 -6.83 -0.41 11.32
CA GLU A 164 -7.79 -1.47 11.68
C GLU A 164 -8.93 -1.52 10.66
N ASP A 165 -9.54 -0.39 10.34
CA ASP A 165 -10.66 -0.29 9.41
C ASP A 165 -10.25 -0.64 7.98
N TYR A 166 -9.10 -0.15 7.52
CA TYR A 166 -8.53 -0.54 6.24
C TYR A 166 -8.38 -2.07 6.15
N ARG A 167 -7.80 -2.70 7.17
CA ARG A 167 -7.60 -4.15 7.22
C ARG A 167 -8.91 -4.93 7.31
N GLU A 168 -9.92 -4.39 7.99
CA GLU A 168 -11.25 -4.99 8.02
C GLU A 168 -11.91 -4.98 6.63
N ILE A 169 -11.72 -3.89 5.85
CA ILE A 169 -12.26 -3.73 4.51
C ILE A 169 -11.56 -4.64 3.51
N THR A 170 -10.23 -4.65 3.50
CA THR A 170 -9.42 -5.36 2.49
C THR A 170 -9.16 -6.82 2.84
N GLY A 171 -9.21 -7.19 4.11
CA GLY A 171 -8.80 -8.51 4.61
C GLY A 171 -7.27 -8.66 4.73
N ASP A 172 -6.51 -7.57 4.61
CA ASP A 172 -5.06 -7.59 4.69
C ASP A 172 -4.54 -7.98 6.09
N PRO A 173 -3.39 -8.66 6.16
CA PRO A 173 -2.68 -8.89 7.42
C PRO A 173 -2.14 -7.57 7.99
N PRO A 174 -1.54 -7.57 9.19
CA PRO A 174 -0.76 -6.43 9.67
C PRO A 174 0.27 -5.98 8.63
N LEU A 175 0.50 -4.67 8.56
CA LEU A 175 1.52 -4.10 7.68
C LEU A 175 2.91 -4.65 8.02
N THR A 176 3.79 -4.74 7.06
CA THR A 176 5.18 -5.12 7.36
C THR A 176 5.88 -4.04 8.16
N LEU A 177 5.62 -2.77 7.83
CA LEU A 177 6.20 -1.64 8.53
C LEU A 177 5.26 -0.44 8.50
N ILE A 178 5.15 0.27 9.64
CA ILE A 178 4.69 1.65 9.69
C ILE A 178 5.91 2.51 9.96
N GLY A 179 6.23 3.39 9.04
CA GLY A 179 7.29 4.38 9.13
C GLY A 179 6.74 5.77 9.40
N PHE A 180 7.49 6.55 10.13
CA PHE A 180 7.20 7.96 10.36
C PHE A 180 8.40 8.77 9.89
N ASP A 181 8.29 9.39 8.73
CA ASP A 181 9.19 10.47 8.31
C ASP A 181 8.70 11.77 8.95
N ALA A 182 8.95 11.84 10.25
CA ALA A 182 8.40 12.87 11.13
C ALA A 182 9.14 12.90 12.47
N CYS A 183 9.34 14.10 13.00
CA CYS A 183 10.03 14.31 14.27
C CYS A 183 9.37 13.57 15.45
N LEU A 184 10.19 12.98 16.33
CA LEU A 184 9.78 12.45 17.65
C LEU A 184 8.80 11.27 17.60
N MET A 185 8.60 10.60 16.45
CA MET A 185 7.64 9.51 16.31
C MET A 185 8.21 8.13 16.69
N GLY A 186 9.50 8.02 17.06
CA GLY A 186 10.12 6.78 17.54
C GLY A 186 9.88 6.46 19.03
N MET A 187 8.77 6.94 19.61
CA MET A 187 8.48 6.75 21.04
C MET A 187 7.89 5.37 21.33
N PHE A 188 8.18 4.83 22.51
CA PHE A 188 7.64 3.55 22.97
C PHE A 188 6.10 3.55 23.02
N GLU A 189 5.48 4.65 23.40
CA GLU A 189 4.02 4.80 23.48
C GLU A 189 3.38 4.63 22.12
N ILE A 190 4.00 5.14 21.05
CA ILE A 190 3.55 4.99 19.66
C ILE A 190 3.67 3.54 19.22
N ALA A 191 4.84 2.93 19.43
CA ALA A 191 5.06 1.53 19.10
C ALA A 191 4.09 0.59 19.86
N TYR A 192 3.78 0.91 21.11
CA TYR A 192 2.85 0.12 21.92
C TYR A 192 1.40 0.26 21.41
N GLU A 193 0.97 1.46 21.01
CA GLU A 193 -0.37 1.70 20.47
C GLU A 193 -0.57 0.99 19.12
N LEU A 194 0.47 0.96 18.29
CA LEU A 194 0.43 0.39 16.93
C LEU A 194 0.90 -1.07 16.84
N LYS A 195 1.24 -1.72 17.93
CA LYS A 195 1.88 -3.06 17.98
C LYS A 195 1.13 -4.19 17.26
N ASP A 196 -0.18 -4.06 17.11
CA ASP A 196 -1.01 -5.06 16.46
C ASP A 196 -1.32 -4.68 14.98
N GLN A 197 -0.83 -3.54 14.51
CA GLN A 197 -1.08 -2.99 13.18
C GLN A 197 0.06 -3.23 12.20
N ALA A 198 1.28 -3.42 12.70
CA ALA A 198 2.44 -3.73 11.88
C ALA A 198 3.42 -4.67 12.61
N GLU A 199 4.26 -5.35 11.83
CA GLU A 199 5.34 -6.17 12.36
C GLU A 199 6.48 -5.30 12.90
N MET A 200 6.69 -4.13 12.30
CA MET A 200 7.74 -3.18 12.67
C MET A 200 7.20 -1.76 12.69
N ILE A 201 7.73 -0.95 13.60
CA ILE A 201 7.53 0.50 13.65
C ILE A 201 8.89 1.16 13.52
N HIS A 202 8.99 2.15 12.63
CA HIS A 202 10.20 2.96 12.45
C HIS A 202 9.87 4.44 12.63
N GLY A 203 10.71 5.17 13.33
CA GLY A 203 10.59 6.61 13.54
C GLY A 203 11.75 7.13 14.38
N SER A 204 11.96 8.44 14.35
CA SER A 204 13.01 9.11 15.10
C SER A 204 12.61 9.39 16.54
N GLU A 205 13.50 9.14 17.51
CA GLU A 205 13.33 9.61 18.89
C GLU A 205 13.68 11.11 19.06
N ALA A 206 14.22 11.73 18.01
CA ALA A 206 14.67 13.11 17.98
C ALA A 206 13.99 13.91 16.86
N TYR A 207 14.40 15.16 16.69
CA TYR A 207 14.05 15.93 15.48
C TYR A 207 14.77 15.34 14.29
N GLU A 208 14.05 15.17 13.19
CA GLU A 208 14.62 14.82 11.90
C GLU A 208 15.15 16.06 11.17
N PRO A 209 16.15 15.90 10.30
CA PRO A 209 16.56 16.97 9.40
C PRO A 209 15.43 17.35 8.44
N LEU A 210 15.47 18.56 7.89
CA LEU A 210 14.42 19.06 7.00
C LEU A 210 14.27 18.21 5.73
N GLU A 211 15.38 17.63 5.26
CA GLU A 211 15.44 16.78 4.07
C GLU A 211 14.75 15.41 4.28
N GLY A 212 14.35 15.06 5.52
CA GLY A 212 13.65 13.80 5.80
C GLY A 212 14.43 12.55 5.41
N TRP A 213 13.72 11.54 4.93
CA TRP A 213 14.28 10.29 4.46
C TRP A 213 14.83 10.40 3.03
N THR A 214 15.78 9.55 2.69
CA THR A 214 16.41 9.55 1.37
C THR A 214 15.68 8.61 0.42
N TYR A 215 14.60 9.07 -0.22
CA TYR A 215 13.69 8.27 -1.06
C TYR A 215 14.32 7.81 -2.38
N ASN A 216 15.39 8.41 -2.85
CA ASN A 216 16.09 7.97 -4.04
C ASN A 216 16.94 6.70 -3.83
N HIS A 217 16.89 6.09 -2.64
CA HIS A 217 17.56 4.84 -2.28
C HIS A 217 16.59 3.69 -1.97
N LEU A 218 15.31 3.81 -2.30
CA LEU A 218 14.31 2.76 -2.17
C LEU A 218 14.63 1.50 -2.98
#